data_9d1f80325b2f0a66874cfdb60130c3eb
#
_entry.id   9d1f80325b2f0a66874cfdb60130c3eb
#
_cell.length_a   1.000
_cell.length_b   1.000
_cell.length_c   1.000
_cell.angle_alpha   90.00
_cell.angle_beta   90.00
_cell.angle_gamma   90.00
#
_symmetry.space_group_name_H-M   'P 1'
#
loop_
_entity.id
_entity.type
_entity.pdbx_description
1 polymer ?
#
loop_
_entity_poly.entity_id
_entity_poly.type
_entity_poly.pdbx_seq_one_letter_code
_entity_poly.pdbx_strand_id
1 'polypeptide(L)'
;MSTFPQVLFYRYEKYAAVDKILISDKPECTFLVTSDKKSLELLYGTTYSTLVTFGDTEQEYWADVNSVICDRIRTRWIHYTEIKDLKEMCRGIQYCFVNSLLRERQSTRPIFSAFTTCYKSMEKILRPYLSLKKQTLVDWEWVVLDDSPGDDHFKYLMKLLGSDSRVRLYKRSENSGNIGNVKNEAASLCRGKYVLELDHDDEIVPNLFTVVADAWKKNPEAGFVYTDFINIYESGENYWYGDFMALGYGAYYCEKYNGAWRNVYSTPQVNNITMRHLVSMPNHPRIWRRDVLFELGNFSEFLPINDDQELILQTCLRTKMMKIPMMGYIQYMNAGNSNFSLIRNRDINRIGPSFLTPQFYAKYNLHEVMKGKGAHDDEKYMHVNERIWLRDSYTPAYANVLHELYDCQICIVSKGVFMSRINELRELAKNPRNDFFLIDASGDFKGLCAFLDEQGFQAKCYSIKDLTEEQMLHYFEYIYASCIKTVVMK
;
A
#
# COMPACT_ATOMS: atom_id res chain seq x y z
N MET A 1 -30.84 -17.22 -8.65
CA MET A 1 -30.35 -15.91 -9.10
C MET A 1 -30.73 -15.75 -10.57
N SER A 2 -31.28 -14.62 -10.97
CA SER A 2 -31.58 -14.35 -12.38
C SER A 2 -30.28 -14.35 -13.17
N THR A 3 -30.15 -15.24 -14.14
CA THR A 3 -28.97 -15.33 -15.03
C THR A 3 -28.96 -14.23 -16.10
N PHE A 4 -29.96 -13.34 -16.09
CA PHE A 4 -30.11 -12.28 -17.08
C PHE A 4 -29.65 -10.94 -16.54
N PRO A 5 -28.98 -10.10 -17.37
CA PRO A 5 -28.58 -8.77 -16.98
C PRO A 5 -29.78 -7.94 -16.54
N GLN A 6 -29.67 -7.27 -15.40
CA GLN A 6 -30.63 -6.26 -14.97
C GLN A 6 -30.23 -4.91 -15.57
N VAL A 7 -31.18 -4.24 -16.17
CA VAL A 7 -31.00 -3.01 -16.94
C VAL A 7 -31.82 -1.89 -16.32
N LEU A 8 -31.19 -0.75 -16.07
CA LEU A 8 -31.91 0.46 -15.71
C LEU A 8 -32.36 1.17 -16.99
N PHE A 9 -33.69 1.20 -17.21
CA PHE A 9 -34.29 1.87 -18.33
C PHE A 9 -34.87 3.22 -17.89
N TYR A 10 -34.14 4.30 -18.21
CA TYR A 10 -34.51 5.67 -17.85
C TYR A 10 -35.11 6.40 -19.04
N ARG A 11 -36.33 6.89 -18.86
CA ARG A 11 -37.04 7.62 -19.89
C ARG A 11 -37.86 8.75 -19.30
N TYR A 12 -38.10 9.82 -20.06
CA TYR A 12 -39.02 10.86 -19.65
C TYR A 12 -40.48 10.40 -19.80
N GLU A 13 -41.40 10.99 -19.04
CA GLU A 13 -42.83 10.64 -19.08
C GLU A 13 -43.46 10.76 -20.46
N LYS A 14 -43.00 11.71 -21.27
CA LYS A 14 -43.48 11.87 -22.68
C LYS A 14 -43.23 10.62 -23.55
N TYR A 15 -42.33 9.74 -23.15
CA TYR A 15 -42.00 8.50 -23.83
C TYR A 15 -42.54 7.24 -23.17
N ALA A 16 -43.48 7.36 -22.19
CA ALA A 16 -44.02 6.23 -21.46
C ALA A 16 -44.68 5.13 -22.32
N ALA A 17 -45.07 5.44 -23.54
CA ALA A 17 -45.63 4.46 -24.50
C ALA A 17 -44.68 3.27 -24.76
N VAL A 18 -43.35 3.46 -24.63
CA VAL A 18 -42.32 2.42 -24.84
C VAL A 18 -42.41 1.29 -23.83
N ASP A 19 -42.97 1.52 -22.65
CA ASP A 19 -43.06 0.53 -21.58
C ASP A 19 -43.83 -0.72 -22.02
N LYS A 20 -44.82 -0.54 -22.91
CA LYS A 20 -45.63 -1.63 -23.49
C LYS A 20 -44.77 -2.60 -24.33
N ILE A 21 -43.69 -2.11 -24.94
CA ILE A 21 -42.77 -2.91 -25.74
C ILE A 21 -41.90 -3.76 -24.84
N LEU A 22 -41.45 -3.20 -23.71
CA LEU A 22 -40.53 -3.87 -22.76
C LEU A 22 -41.17 -5.03 -21.98
N ILE A 23 -42.52 -5.06 -21.94
CA ILE A 23 -43.29 -6.06 -21.16
C ILE A 23 -43.75 -7.23 -22.07
N SER A 24 -43.71 -7.09 -23.39
CA SER A 24 -44.48 -7.91 -24.31
C SER A 24 -43.98 -9.33 -24.58
N ASP A 25 -42.77 -9.72 -24.18
CA ASP A 25 -42.25 -11.11 -24.30
C ASP A 25 -41.16 -11.38 -23.27
N LYS A 26 -40.86 -12.66 -22.96
CA LYS A 26 -39.80 -13.05 -22.04
C LYS A 26 -38.45 -12.49 -22.50
N PRO A 27 -38.08 -11.28 -22.08
CA PRO A 27 -36.87 -10.65 -22.56
C PRO A 27 -35.64 -11.35 -22.02
N GLU A 28 -34.56 -11.36 -22.79
CA GLU A 28 -33.23 -11.82 -22.38
C GLU A 28 -32.57 -10.84 -21.37
N CYS A 29 -33.27 -9.77 -20.98
CA CYS A 29 -32.88 -8.78 -19.98
C CYS A 29 -34.05 -8.49 -19.07
N THR A 30 -33.75 -8.12 -17.81
CA THR A 30 -34.76 -7.62 -16.87
C THR A 30 -34.64 -6.10 -16.77
N PHE A 31 -35.74 -5.37 -16.97
CA PHE A 31 -35.76 -3.92 -16.98
C PHE A 31 -36.38 -3.37 -15.69
N LEU A 32 -35.69 -2.42 -15.03
CA LEU A 32 -36.31 -1.46 -14.14
C LEU A 32 -36.58 -0.19 -14.93
N VAL A 33 -37.84 0.06 -15.25
CA VAL A 33 -38.25 1.26 -15.99
C VAL A 33 -38.58 2.38 -15.03
N THR A 34 -38.01 3.56 -15.25
CA THR A 34 -38.16 4.71 -14.35
C THR A 34 -38.10 6.03 -15.13
N SER A 35 -38.78 7.05 -14.61
CA SER A 35 -38.62 8.46 -14.99
C SER A 35 -37.98 9.29 -13.88
N ASP A 36 -37.70 8.68 -12.74
CA ASP A 36 -37.04 9.35 -11.60
C ASP A 36 -35.52 9.37 -11.80
N LYS A 37 -34.98 10.58 -11.96
CA LYS A 37 -33.54 10.83 -12.07
C LYS A 37 -32.71 10.24 -10.93
N LYS A 38 -33.24 10.18 -9.69
CA LYS A 38 -32.53 9.60 -8.55
C LYS A 38 -32.26 8.12 -8.76
N SER A 39 -33.08 7.43 -9.55
CA SER A 39 -32.85 6.01 -9.87
C SER A 39 -31.53 5.77 -10.62
N LEU A 40 -30.92 6.78 -11.27
CA LEU A 40 -29.60 6.66 -11.89
C LEU A 40 -28.50 6.29 -10.88
N GLU A 41 -28.68 6.63 -9.61
CA GLU A 41 -27.75 6.24 -8.54
C GLU A 41 -27.69 4.72 -8.30
N LEU A 42 -28.70 3.96 -8.74
CA LEU A 42 -28.72 2.49 -8.66
C LEU A 42 -27.60 1.84 -9.49
N LEU A 43 -27.07 2.56 -10.49
CA LEU A 43 -25.93 2.10 -11.31
C LEU A 43 -24.61 2.09 -10.57
N TYR A 44 -24.50 2.73 -9.39
CA TYR A 44 -23.33 2.63 -8.51
C TYR A 44 -23.30 1.31 -7.72
N GLY A 45 -24.39 0.56 -7.70
CA GLY A 45 -24.44 -0.80 -7.15
C GLY A 45 -24.09 -1.88 -8.15
N THR A 46 -24.25 -3.12 -7.76
CA THR A 46 -23.95 -4.30 -8.58
C THR A 46 -25.17 -4.89 -9.27
N THR A 47 -26.36 -4.39 -8.96
CA THR A 47 -27.63 -4.95 -9.43
C THR A 47 -27.85 -4.66 -10.91
N TYR A 48 -27.56 -3.42 -11.34
CA TYR A 48 -27.83 -2.97 -12.72
C TYR A 48 -26.53 -2.87 -13.53
N SER A 49 -26.49 -3.60 -14.63
CA SER A 49 -25.30 -3.69 -15.48
C SER A 49 -25.17 -2.53 -16.48
N THR A 50 -26.29 -2.00 -16.94
CA THR A 50 -26.33 -1.06 -18.07
C THR A 50 -27.43 -0.03 -17.85
N LEU A 51 -27.18 1.21 -18.30
CA LEU A 51 -28.17 2.26 -18.45
C LEU A 51 -28.68 2.28 -19.90
N VAL A 52 -29.98 2.25 -20.06
CA VAL A 52 -30.65 2.50 -21.34
C VAL A 52 -31.50 3.74 -21.20
N THR A 53 -31.41 4.64 -22.17
CA THR A 53 -32.33 5.77 -22.31
C THR A 53 -33.10 5.66 -23.64
N PHE A 54 -34.31 6.19 -23.66
CA PHE A 54 -35.16 6.16 -24.83
C PHE A 54 -35.81 7.52 -25.10
N GLY A 55 -35.69 8.04 -26.32
CA GLY A 55 -36.26 9.32 -26.74
C GLY A 55 -35.79 9.78 -28.10
N ASP A 56 -36.13 10.99 -28.48
CA ASP A 56 -35.82 11.52 -29.81
C ASP A 56 -34.31 11.72 -30.03
N THR A 57 -33.58 12.10 -28.95
CA THR A 57 -32.12 12.29 -28.99
C THR A 57 -31.47 11.92 -27.68
N GLU A 58 -30.22 11.46 -27.74
CA GLU A 58 -29.37 11.22 -26.56
C GLU A 58 -29.10 12.52 -25.76
N GLN A 59 -28.98 13.63 -26.47
CA GLN A 59 -28.69 14.95 -25.90
C GLN A 59 -29.72 15.39 -24.85
N GLU A 60 -30.97 14.97 -24.97
CA GLU A 60 -31.99 15.26 -23.96
C GLU A 60 -31.62 14.76 -22.58
N TYR A 61 -30.83 13.67 -22.47
CA TYR A 61 -30.48 13.00 -21.24
C TYR A 61 -29.12 13.44 -20.70
N TRP A 62 -28.32 14.20 -21.46
CA TRP A 62 -26.95 14.56 -21.05
C TRP A 62 -26.89 15.30 -19.70
N ALA A 63 -27.81 16.23 -19.46
CA ALA A 63 -27.83 16.99 -18.21
C ALA A 63 -28.08 16.08 -16.99
N ASP A 64 -29.03 15.16 -17.11
CA ASP A 64 -29.40 14.23 -16.05
C ASP A 64 -28.32 13.19 -15.81
N VAL A 65 -27.86 12.54 -16.86
CA VAL A 65 -26.84 11.50 -16.80
C VAL A 65 -25.52 12.08 -16.29
N ASN A 66 -25.06 13.20 -16.84
CA ASN A 66 -23.79 13.82 -16.44
C ASN A 66 -23.80 14.38 -15.03
N SER A 67 -24.97 14.74 -14.49
CA SER A 67 -25.06 15.24 -13.12
C SER A 67 -25.07 14.15 -12.05
N VAL A 68 -25.32 12.89 -12.43
CA VAL A 68 -25.49 11.79 -11.48
C VAL A 68 -24.41 10.73 -11.65
N ILE A 69 -24.07 10.33 -12.87
CA ILE A 69 -23.18 9.19 -13.12
C ILE A 69 -21.76 9.62 -13.55
N CYS A 70 -20.76 8.88 -13.08
CA CYS A 70 -19.37 9.08 -13.45
C CYS A 70 -19.04 8.49 -14.84
N ASP A 71 -17.88 8.88 -15.41
CA ASP A 71 -17.44 8.47 -16.74
C ASP A 71 -17.37 6.95 -16.92
N ARG A 72 -16.99 6.22 -15.88
CA ARG A 72 -16.92 4.76 -15.94
C ARG A 72 -18.27 4.11 -16.15
N ILE A 73 -19.32 4.59 -15.48
CA ILE A 73 -20.69 4.10 -15.67
C ILE A 73 -21.21 4.53 -17.03
N ARG A 74 -20.83 5.73 -17.48
CA ARG A 74 -21.23 6.26 -18.80
C ARG A 74 -20.80 5.38 -19.95
N THR A 75 -19.72 4.61 -19.83
CA THR A 75 -19.31 3.62 -20.85
C THR A 75 -20.32 2.48 -21.02
N ARG A 76 -21.26 2.33 -20.08
CA ARG A 76 -22.32 1.33 -20.08
C ARG A 76 -23.69 1.96 -20.40
N TRP A 77 -23.73 3.17 -20.96
CA TRP A 77 -24.93 3.86 -21.34
C TRP A 77 -25.20 3.69 -22.84
N ILE A 78 -26.44 3.32 -23.20
CA ILE A 78 -26.92 3.22 -24.56
C ILE A 78 -28.19 4.06 -24.68
N HIS A 79 -28.33 4.79 -25.78
CA HIS A 79 -29.53 5.50 -26.12
C HIS A 79 -30.22 4.85 -27.31
N TYR A 80 -31.53 4.70 -27.26
CA TYR A 80 -32.38 4.23 -28.36
C TYR A 80 -33.40 5.30 -28.73
N THR A 81 -33.52 5.56 -30.04
CA THR A 81 -34.58 6.41 -30.62
C THR A 81 -35.77 5.58 -31.07
N GLU A 82 -35.56 4.31 -31.37
CA GLU A 82 -36.57 3.35 -31.81
C GLU A 82 -36.23 1.95 -31.33
N ILE A 83 -37.22 1.16 -30.93
CA ILE A 83 -37.08 -0.26 -30.58
C ILE A 83 -37.94 -1.08 -31.56
N LYS A 84 -37.30 -1.63 -32.59
CA LYS A 84 -37.96 -2.50 -33.58
C LYS A 84 -38.05 -3.94 -33.14
N ASP A 85 -37.01 -4.44 -32.49
CA ASP A 85 -36.89 -5.80 -31.97
C ASP A 85 -36.26 -5.78 -30.57
N LEU A 86 -37.03 -6.27 -29.60
CA LEU A 86 -36.59 -6.33 -28.21
C LEU A 86 -35.40 -7.29 -28.03
N LYS A 87 -35.34 -8.38 -28.78
CA LYS A 87 -34.20 -9.34 -28.68
C LYS A 87 -32.91 -8.72 -29.21
N GLU A 88 -32.99 -7.97 -30.30
CA GLU A 88 -31.85 -7.24 -30.86
C GLU A 88 -31.36 -6.19 -29.89
N MET A 89 -32.26 -5.44 -29.26
CA MET A 89 -31.93 -4.49 -28.20
C MET A 89 -31.24 -5.17 -27.01
N CYS A 90 -31.74 -6.30 -26.53
CA CYS A 90 -31.12 -7.05 -25.42
C CYS A 90 -29.70 -7.52 -25.80
N ARG A 91 -29.47 -7.98 -27.01
CA ARG A 91 -28.12 -8.32 -27.50
C ARG A 91 -27.20 -7.10 -27.54
N GLY A 92 -27.71 -5.95 -28.01
CA GLY A 92 -26.97 -4.68 -27.98
C GLY A 92 -26.55 -4.27 -26.57
N ILE A 93 -27.44 -4.42 -25.60
CA ILE A 93 -27.16 -4.15 -24.17
C ILE A 93 -26.07 -5.09 -23.63
N GLN A 94 -26.19 -6.40 -23.89
CA GLN A 94 -25.19 -7.38 -23.49
C GLN A 94 -23.82 -7.08 -24.11
N TYR A 95 -23.82 -6.73 -25.41
CA TYR A 95 -22.60 -6.38 -26.13
C TYR A 95 -21.95 -5.11 -25.58
N CYS A 96 -22.71 -4.07 -25.26
CA CYS A 96 -22.23 -2.86 -24.62
C CYS A 96 -21.58 -3.16 -23.26
N PHE A 97 -22.23 -3.97 -22.44
CA PHE A 97 -21.69 -4.37 -21.12
C PHE A 97 -20.38 -5.14 -21.27
N VAL A 98 -20.32 -6.14 -22.13
CA VAL A 98 -19.09 -6.93 -22.38
C VAL A 98 -17.98 -6.02 -22.93
N ASN A 99 -18.29 -5.13 -23.87
CA ASN A 99 -17.29 -4.19 -24.40
C ASN A 99 -16.77 -3.22 -23.35
N SER A 100 -17.61 -2.76 -22.44
CA SER A 100 -17.14 -1.90 -21.33
C SER A 100 -16.13 -2.62 -20.45
N LEU A 101 -16.39 -3.90 -20.15
CA LEU A 101 -15.46 -4.75 -19.39
C LEU A 101 -14.15 -5.03 -20.17
N LEU A 102 -14.24 -5.24 -21.49
CA LEU A 102 -13.07 -5.46 -22.34
C LEU A 102 -12.21 -4.20 -22.46
N ARG A 103 -12.79 -3.02 -22.55
CA ARG A 103 -12.06 -1.74 -22.55
C ARG A 103 -11.29 -1.55 -21.24
N GLU A 104 -11.87 -1.90 -20.10
CA GLU A 104 -11.16 -1.89 -18.82
C GLU A 104 -9.94 -2.84 -18.80
N ARG A 105 -10.01 -3.95 -19.56
CA ARG A 105 -8.93 -4.95 -19.66
C ARG A 105 -7.84 -4.62 -20.69
N GLN A 106 -8.14 -3.79 -21.67
CA GLN A 106 -7.20 -3.46 -22.76
C GLN A 106 -6.18 -2.38 -22.42
N SER A 107 -6.25 -1.77 -21.24
CA SER A 107 -5.20 -0.83 -20.81
C SER A 107 -3.84 -1.54 -20.77
N THR A 108 -2.79 -0.86 -21.22
CA THR A 108 -1.39 -1.30 -21.08
C THR A 108 -1.15 -1.74 -19.63
N ARG A 109 -0.37 -2.80 -19.43
CA ARG A 109 -0.01 -3.26 -18.07
C ARG A 109 0.76 -2.15 -17.38
N PRO A 110 0.30 -1.64 -16.24
CA PRO A 110 1.02 -0.60 -15.52
C PRO A 110 2.32 -1.15 -14.91
N ILE A 111 3.21 -0.27 -14.51
CA ILE A 111 4.41 -0.66 -13.78
C ILE A 111 4.02 -1.14 -12.38
N PHE A 112 3.16 -0.39 -11.68
CA PHE A 112 2.69 -0.73 -10.33
C PHE A 112 1.20 -1.04 -10.30
N SER A 113 0.83 -2.05 -9.53
CA SER A 113 -0.51 -2.20 -8.98
C SER A 113 -0.45 -2.01 -7.47
N ALA A 114 -1.25 -1.12 -6.91
CA ALA A 114 -1.61 -1.18 -5.51
C ALA A 114 -2.91 -1.98 -5.40
N PHE A 115 -3.06 -2.81 -4.36
CA PHE A 115 -4.34 -3.42 -4.02
C PHE A 115 -4.75 -3.06 -2.60
N THR A 116 -6.04 -2.87 -2.42
CA THR A 116 -6.66 -2.54 -1.14
C THR A 116 -7.91 -3.38 -0.96
N THR A 117 -8.01 -4.03 0.19
CA THR A 117 -9.24 -4.70 0.63
C THR A 117 -10.01 -3.76 1.54
N CYS A 118 -11.32 -3.61 1.31
CA CYS A 118 -12.15 -2.66 2.03
C CYS A 118 -13.28 -3.34 2.77
N TYR A 119 -13.53 -2.89 3.99
CA TYR A 119 -14.72 -3.23 4.76
C TYR A 119 -15.24 -1.98 5.46
N LYS A 120 -16.32 -1.38 4.93
CA LYS A 120 -16.93 -0.16 5.47
C LYS A 120 -15.94 1.00 5.69
N SER A 121 -15.01 1.17 4.78
CA SER A 121 -13.89 2.13 4.91
C SER A 121 -14.34 3.59 4.88
N MET A 122 -15.46 3.87 4.20
CA MET A 122 -16.03 5.21 4.04
C MET A 122 -14.97 6.26 3.63
N GLU A 123 -14.88 7.38 4.32
CA GLU A 123 -13.99 8.49 3.99
C GLU A 123 -12.49 8.16 4.13
N LYS A 124 -12.14 7.15 4.92
CA LYS A 124 -10.74 6.74 5.10
C LYS A 124 -10.05 6.34 3.80
N ILE A 125 -10.83 5.79 2.86
CA ILE A 125 -10.32 5.39 1.52
C ILE A 125 -9.75 6.57 0.71
N LEU A 126 -10.04 7.81 1.09
CA LEU A 126 -9.43 8.99 0.47
C LEU A 126 -7.93 9.08 0.72
N ARG A 127 -7.42 8.57 1.83
CA ARG A 127 -5.99 8.63 2.16
C ARG A 127 -5.14 7.88 1.14
N PRO A 128 -5.30 6.55 0.97
CA PRO A 128 -4.56 5.82 -0.05
C PRO A 128 -4.78 6.41 -1.45
N TYR A 129 -6.00 6.83 -1.80
CA TYR A 129 -6.28 7.44 -3.10
C TYR A 129 -5.47 8.70 -3.34
N LEU A 130 -5.48 9.65 -2.40
CA LEU A 130 -4.75 10.91 -2.53
C LEU A 130 -3.23 10.68 -2.52
N SER A 131 -2.73 9.71 -1.77
CA SER A 131 -1.32 9.35 -1.75
C SER A 131 -0.86 8.73 -3.08
N LEU A 132 -1.69 7.89 -3.71
CA LEU A 132 -1.45 7.36 -5.04
C LEU A 132 -1.45 8.45 -6.11
N LYS A 133 -2.38 9.40 -6.03
CA LYS A 133 -2.41 10.56 -6.96
C LYS A 133 -1.18 11.44 -6.89
N LYS A 134 -0.51 11.48 -5.74
CA LYS A 134 0.72 12.25 -5.53
C LYS A 134 1.99 11.51 -6.03
N GLN A 135 1.89 10.24 -6.46
CA GLN A 135 3.06 9.50 -6.91
C GLN A 135 3.74 10.18 -8.10
N THR A 136 5.05 10.34 -8.02
CA THR A 136 5.87 10.92 -9.09
C THR A 136 5.96 10.01 -10.32
N LEU A 137 5.89 8.68 -10.12
CA LEU A 137 5.69 7.71 -11.18
C LEU A 137 4.19 7.52 -11.38
N VAL A 138 3.67 7.93 -12.53
CA VAL A 138 2.22 7.99 -12.83
C VAL A 138 1.66 6.71 -13.43
N ASP A 139 2.51 5.77 -13.83
CA ASP A 139 2.11 4.50 -14.46
C ASP A 139 1.79 3.44 -13.39
N TRP A 140 0.61 3.62 -12.79
CA TRP A 140 0.06 2.73 -11.77
C TRP A 140 -1.43 2.48 -11.96
N GLU A 141 -1.90 1.37 -11.42
CA GLU A 141 -3.33 1.10 -11.19
C GLU A 141 -3.58 0.84 -9.70
N TRP A 142 -4.81 1.06 -9.29
CA TRP A 142 -5.28 0.73 -7.96
C TRP A 142 -6.49 -0.21 -8.00
N VAL A 143 -6.31 -1.40 -7.49
CA VAL A 143 -7.35 -2.41 -7.34
C VAL A 143 -7.97 -2.28 -5.97
N VAL A 144 -9.24 -1.97 -5.89
CA VAL A 144 -10.01 -1.86 -4.65
C VAL A 144 -11.07 -2.94 -4.65
N LEU A 145 -11.02 -3.84 -3.68
CA LEU A 145 -11.97 -4.93 -3.50
C LEU A 145 -12.81 -4.67 -2.24
N ASP A 146 -14.09 -4.44 -2.44
CA ASP A 146 -15.05 -4.23 -1.35
C ASP A 146 -15.64 -5.55 -0.87
N ASP A 147 -15.37 -5.88 0.40
CA ASP A 147 -15.89 -7.04 1.11
C ASP A 147 -17.02 -6.65 2.10
N SER A 148 -17.56 -5.43 2.01
CA SER A 148 -18.65 -4.96 2.86
C SER A 148 -19.98 -5.65 2.51
N PRO A 149 -20.86 -5.88 3.48
CA PRO A 149 -22.19 -6.39 3.21
C PRO A 149 -23.06 -5.35 2.47
N GLY A 150 -23.89 -5.81 1.54
CA GLY A 150 -24.76 -4.95 0.74
C GLY A 150 -23.99 -4.07 -0.26
N ASP A 151 -24.69 -3.16 -0.92
CA ASP A 151 -24.15 -2.35 -2.02
C ASP A 151 -23.80 -0.90 -1.65
N ASP A 152 -24.15 -0.45 -0.46
CA ASP A 152 -24.07 0.98 -0.12
C ASP A 152 -22.63 1.49 -0.08
N HIS A 153 -21.71 0.69 0.46
CA HIS A 153 -20.29 1.04 0.48
C HIS A 153 -19.72 1.04 -0.94
N PHE A 154 -20.07 0.05 -1.76
CA PHE A 154 -19.61 -0.02 -3.15
C PHE A 154 -20.13 1.16 -3.99
N LYS A 155 -21.42 1.54 -3.82
CA LYS A 155 -21.97 2.75 -4.45
C LYS A 155 -21.17 4.00 -4.04
N TYR A 156 -20.84 4.11 -2.75
CA TYR A 156 -20.01 5.19 -2.24
C TYR A 156 -18.65 5.22 -2.94
N LEU A 157 -17.95 4.07 -3.01
CA LEU A 157 -16.66 3.95 -3.70
C LEU A 157 -16.76 4.32 -5.18
N MET A 158 -17.79 3.83 -5.88
CA MET A 158 -18.02 4.14 -7.29
C MET A 158 -18.22 5.64 -7.52
N LYS A 159 -18.99 6.30 -6.67
CA LYS A 159 -19.22 7.74 -6.75
C LYS A 159 -17.94 8.53 -6.50
N LEU A 160 -17.13 8.10 -5.56
CA LEU A 160 -15.91 8.79 -5.14
C LEU A 160 -14.74 8.57 -6.11
N LEU A 161 -14.55 7.34 -6.57
CA LEU A 161 -13.33 6.88 -7.25
C LEU A 161 -13.56 6.49 -8.70
N GLY A 162 -14.81 6.25 -9.10
CA GLY A 162 -15.15 5.64 -10.38
C GLY A 162 -14.80 6.50 -11.63
N SER A 163 -14.48 7.78 -11.47
CA SER A 163 -14.02 8.64 -12.56
C SER A 163 -12.53 8.51 -12.89
N ASP A 164 -11.70 7.99 -11.98
CA ASP A 164 -10.28 7.78 -12.26
C ASP A 164 -10.08 6.43 -12.99
N SER A 165 -9.66 6.48 -14.24
CA SER A 165 -9.46 5.29 -15.08
C SER A 165 -8.37 4.33 -14.56
N ARG A 166 -7.51 4.79 -13.67
CA ARG A 166 -6.48 3.96 -13.03
C ARG A 166 -7.03 3.16 -11.86
N VAL A 167 -8.22 3.53 -11.34
CA VAL A 167 -8.88 2.84 -10.23
C VAL A 167 -9.80 1.76 -10.76
N ARG A 168 -9.64 0.54 -10.28
CA ARG A 168 -10.43 -0.62 -10.64
C ARG A 168 -11.17 -1.12 -9.41
N LEU A 169 -12.49 -0.91 -9.39
CA LEU A 169 -13.36 -1.23 -8.26
C LEU A 169 -14.03 -2.58 -8.49
N TYR A 170 -13.99 -3.41 -7.47
CA TYR A 170 -14.64 -4.71 -7.46
C TYR A 170 -15.45 -4.89 -6.19
N LYS A 171 -16.53 -5.64 -6.30
CA LYS A 171 -17.43 -5.97 -5.20
C LYS A 171 -17.53 -7.49 -5.07
N ARG A 172 -17.35 -7.99 -3.87
CA ARG A 172 -17.67 -9.40 -3.58
C ARG A 172 -19.17 -9.59 -3.46
N SER A 173 -19.66 -10.75 -3.87
CA SER A 173 -21.08 -11.11 -3.73
C SER A 173 -21.48 -11.30 -2.25
N GLU A 174 -20.54 -11.79 -1.44
CA GLU A 174 -20.74 -12.07 -0.03
C GLU A 174 -19.47 -11.71 0.75
N ASN A 175 -19.64 -11.30 2.01
CA ASN A 175 -18.52 -11.06 2.91
C ASN A 175 -17.76 -12.37 3.16
N SER A 176 -16.45 -12.34 3.00
CA SER A 176 -15.62 -13.54 3.14
C SER A 176 -15.43 -13.99 4.58
N GLY A 177 -15.33 -13.05 5.51
CA GLY A 177 -14.92 -13.36 6.89
C GLY A 177 -13.46 -13.85 7.02
N ASN A 178 -12.69 -13.89 5.92
CA ASN A 178 -11.31 -14.33 5.89
C ASN A 178 -10.44 -13.33 5.11
N ILE A 179 -9.53 -12.67 5.79
CA ILE A 179 -8.71 -11.59 5.21
C ILE A 179 -7.74 -12.11 4.13
N GLY A 180 -7.14 -13.28 4.31
CA GLY A 180 -6.26 -13.90 3.33
C GLY A 180 -6.98 -14.18 2.00
N ASN A 181 -8.21 -14.68 2.06
CA ASN A 181 -9.05 -14.90 0.88
C ASN A 181 -9.34 -13.60 0.13
N VAL A 182 -9.71 -12.54 0.85
CA VAL A 182 -10.00 -11.23 0.24
C VAL A 182 -8.74 -10.61 -0.38
N LYS A 183 -7.59 -10.68 0.32
CA LYS A 183 -6.29 -10.23 -0.20
C LYS A 183 -5.87 -11.00 -1.46
N ASN A 184 -6.06 -12.32 -1.49
CA ASN A 184 -5.76 -13.15 -2.65
C ASN A 184 -6.58 -12.76 -3.88
N GLU A 185 -7.87 -12.53 -3.70
CA GLU A 185 -8.74 -12.07 -4.77
C GLU A 185 -8.29 -10.69 -5.28
N ALA A 186 -8.05 -9.73 -4.39
CA ALA A 186 -7.59 -8.40 -4.76
C ALA A 186 -6.23 -8.44 -5.49
N ALA A 187 -5.26 -9.19 -4.95
CA ALA A 187 -3.95 -9.36 -5.58
C ALA A 187 -4.04 -10.01 -6.95
N SER A 188 -4.93 -11.02 -7.13
CA SER A 188 -5.13 -11.72 -8.41
C SER A 188 -5.60 -10.80 -9.53
N LEU A 189 -6.28 -9.72 -9.20
CA LEU A 189 -6.77 -8.70 -10.13
C LEU A 189 -5.68 -7.71 -10.56
N CYS A 190 -4.53 -7.68 -9.88
CA CYS A 190 -3.40 -6.82 -10.20
C CYS A 190 -2.73 -7.21 -11.50
N ARG A 191 -2.45 -6.24 -12.37
CA ARG A 191 -1.81 -6.43 -13.68
C ARG A 191 -0.38 -5.92 -13.74
N GLY A 192 -0.02 -5.03 -12.82
CA GLY A 192 1.28 -4.39 -12.75
C GLY A 192 2.43 -5.37 -12.56
N LYS A 193 3.63 -4.92 -12.98
CA LYS A 193 4.85 -5.69 -12.76
C LYS A 193 5.17 -5.85 -11.27
N TYR A 194 4.88 -4.81 -10.50
CA TYR A 194 5.08 -4.73 -9.06
C TYR A 194 3.74 -4.56 -8.35
N VAL A 195 3.57 -5.22 -7.21
CA VAL A 195 2.31 -5.25 -6.45
C VAL A 195 2.57 -4.75 -5.04
N LEU A 196 1.89 -3.69 -4.66
CA LEU A 196 1.89 -3.10 -3.32
C LEU A 196 0.62 -3.49 -2.57
N GLU A 197 0.76 -4.04 -1.37
CA GLU A 197 -0.31 -4.10 -0.38
C GLU A 197 -0.46 -2.71 0.26
N LEU A 198 -1.63 -2.08 0.09
CA LEU A 198 -1.92 -0.75 0.62
C LEU A 198 -3.23 -0.80 1.40
N ASP A 199 -3.17 -0.56 2.70
CA ASP A 199 -4.35 -0.59 3.56
C ASP A 199 -5.31 0.55 3.24
N HIS A 200 -6.60 0.34 3.55
CA HIS A 200 -7.67 1.26 3.15
C HIS A 200 -7.68 2.61 3.89
N ASP A 201 -6.86 2.76 4.91
CA ASP A 201 -6.76 3.94 5.77
C ASP A 201 -5.34 4.49 5.91
N ASP A 202 -4.39 4.00 5.11
CA ASP A 202 -2.98 4.38 5.16
C ASP A 202 -2.53 5.20 3.94
N GLU A 203 -1.28 5.68 3.96
CA GLU A 203 -0.68 6.49 2.90
C GLU A 203 0.71 5.99 2.52
N ILE A 204 1.12 6.30 1.30
CA ILE A 204 2.50 6.15 0.82
C ILE A 204 3.12 7.50 0.47
N VAL A 205 4.44 7.63 0.63
CA VAL A 205 5.14 8.87 0.28
C VAL A 205 5.17 9.10 -1.23
N PRO A 206 5.21 10.36 -1.71
CA PRO A 206 5.04 10.67 -3.14
C PRO A 206 6.05 10.06 -4.10
N ASN A 207 7.27 9.76 -3.66
CA ASN A 207 8.34 9.21 -4.50
C ASN A 207 8.53 7.69 -4.36
N LEU A 208 7.68 6.99 -3.60
CA LEU A 208 7.86 5.57 -3.32
C LEU A 208 7.98 4.73 -4.59
N PHE A 209 7.06 4.87 -5.53
CA PHE A 209 7.07 4.07 -6.76
C PHE A 209 8.29 4.33 -7.64
N THR A 210 8.73 5.58 -7.73
CA THR A 210 9.94 5.93 -8.49
C THR A 210 11.16 5.26 -7.90
N VAL A 211 11.35 5.40 -6.59
CA VAL A 211 12.50 4.83 -5.88
C VAL A 211 12.53 3.31 -5.99
N VAL A 212 11.39 2.67 -5.76
CA VAL A 212 11.27 1.20 -5.84
C VAL A 212 11.50 0.69 -7.26
N ALA A 213 10.96 1.37 -8.28
CA ALA A 213 11.20 0.98 -9.68
C ALA A 213 12.67 1.06 -10.04
N ASP A 214 13.34 2.12 -9.62
CA ASP A 214 14.78 2.29 -9.87
C ASP A 214 15.62 1.29 -9.09
N ALA A 215 15.24 0.95 -7.86
CA ALA A 215 15.86 -0.12 -7.09
C ALA A 215 15.82 -1.46 -7.83
N TRP A 216 14.69 -1.83 -8.38
CA TRP A 216 14.56 -3.09 -9.13
C TRP A 216 15.26 -3.09 -10.49
N LYS A 217 15.44 -1.95 -11.15
CA LYS A 217 16.25 -1.88 -12.37
C LYS A 217 17.69 -2.31 -12.12
N LYS A 218 18.21 -1.97 -10.94
CA LYS A 218 19.60 -2.28 -10.56
C LYS A 218 19.77 -3.60 -9.81
N ASN A 219 18.69 -4.10 -9.21
CA ASN A 219 18.65 -5.37 -8.47
C ASN A 219 17.50 -6.25 -8.95
N PRO A 220 17.54 -6.71 -10.20
CA PRO A 220 16.42 -7.46 -10.80
C PRO A 220 16.18 -8.82 -10.14
N GLU A 221 17.15 -9.34 -9.38
CA GLU A 221 17.05 -10.60 -8.65
C GLU A 221 16.23 -10.48 -7.36
N ALA A 222 16.02 -9.27 -6.84
CA ALA A 222 15.18 -9.08 -5.66
C ALA A 222 13.69 -9.23 -6.03
N GLY A 223 12.97 -10.06 -5.30
CA GLY A 223 11.53 -10.27 -5.52
C GLY A 223 10.64 -9.50 -4.58
N PHE A 224 11.21 -8.85 -3.58
CA PHE A 224 10.49 -8.09 -2.55
C PHE A 224 11.27 -6.86 -2.11
N VAL A 225 10.54 -5.77 -1.90
CA VAL A 225 11.10 -4.50 -1.39
C VAL A 225 10.28 -3.99 -0.23
N TYR A 226 10.95 -3.41 0.76
CA TYR A 226 10.35 -2.74 1.90
C TYR A 226 11.17 -1.50 2.31
N THR A 227 10.55 -0.64 3.11
CA THR A 227 11.15 0.62 3.59
C THR A 227 10.94 0.79 5.09
N ASP A 228 11.34 1.94 5.61
CA ASP A 228 10.94 2.42 6.93
C ASP A 228 9.51 2.99 6.88
N PHE A 229 8.87 3.16 8.03
CA PHE A 229 7.51 3.66 8.12
C PHE A 229 7.27 4.49 9.39
N ILE A 230 6.18 5.24 9.42
CA ILE A 230 5.69 5.94 10.59
C ILE A 230 4.32 5.41 11.01
N ASN A 231 4.08 5.44 12.31
CA ASN A 231 2.75 5.25 12.87
C ASN A 231 2.27 6.56 13.49
N ILE A 232 1.08 6.98 13.13
CA ILE A 232 0.45 8.16 13.70
C ILE A 232 -0.99 7.86 14.10
N TYR A 233 -1.46 8.49 15.18
CA TYR A 233 -2.87 8.45 15.53
C TYR A 233 -3.72 9.28 14.57
N GLU A 234 -5.02 9.04 14.54
CA GLU A 234 -5.98 9.88 13.81
C GLU A 234 -5.93 11.35 14.24
N SER A 235 -5.50 11.64 15.47
CA SER A 235 -5.25 13.01 15.97
C SER A 235 -4.05 13.68 15.31
N GLY A 236 -3.21 12.93 14.58
CA GLY A 236 -1.94 13.40 14.03
C GLY A 236 -0.76 13.31 14.99
N GLU A 237 -0.96 12.77 16.21
CA GLU A 237 0.12 12.52 17.15
C GLU A 237 0.92 11.27 16.75
N ASN A 238 2.22 11.29 17.05
CA ASN A 238 3.08 10.14 16.81
C ASN A 238 2.67 8.97 17.69
N TYR A 239 2.54 7.78 17.09
CA TYR A 239 2.48 6.53 17.83
C TYR A 239 3.90 6.04 18.09
N TRP A 240 4.10 5.42 19.25
CA TRP A 240 5.40 4.93 19.70
C TRP A 240 5.26 3.53 20.27
N TYR A 241 6.00 2.57 19.74
CA TYR A 241 6.01 1.19 20.26
C TYR A 241 6.78 1.02 21.57
N GLY A 242 7.31 2.10 22.11
CA GLY A 242 8.16 2.09 23.28
C GLY A 242 9.63 2.27 22.95
N ASP A 243 10.49 2.16 23.95
CA ASP A 243 11.95 2.25 23.77
C ASP A 243 12.42 1.01 23.03
N PHE A 244 12.54 1.15 21.69
CA PHE A 244 12.50 0.02 20.82
C PHE A 244 13.77 -0.10 19.98
N MET A 245 14.65 -0.96 20.48
CA MET A 245 15.69 -1.57 19.66
C MET A 245 15.54 -3.07 19.75
N ALA A 246 14.57 -3.62 19.03
CA ALA A 246 14.30 -5.03 19.06
C ALA A 246 15.55 -5.82 18.68
N LEU A 247 16.13 -6.49 19.64
CA LEU A 247 17.33 -7.31 19.45
C LEU A 247 18.51 -6.53 18.85
N GLY A 248 18.51 -5.19 18.97
CA GLY A 248 19.53 -4.31 18.38
C GLY A 248 19.37 -4.03 16.89
N TYR A 249 18.32 -4.50 16.25
CA TYR A 249 18.14 -4.35 14.78
C TYR A 249 17.14 -3.28 14.36
N GLY A 250 16.38 -2.71 15.24
CA GLY A 250 15.44 -1.65 14.93
C GLY A 250 15.69 -0.44 15.81
N ALA A 251 15.35 0.73 15.33
CA ALA A 251 15.44 1.97 16.08
C ALA A 251 14.45 2.98 15.54
N TYR A 252 14.26 4.06 16.28
CA TYR A 252 13.56 5.23 15.79
C TYR A 252 14.54 6.33 15.43
N TYR A 253 14.22 7.06 14.37
CA TYR A 253 14.76 8.38 14.11
C TYR A 253 13.61 9.37 13.90
N CYS A 254 13.87 10.66 14.01
CA CYS A 254 12.86 11.68 13.70
C CYS A 254 13.14 12.31 12.34
N GLU A 255 12.09 12.44 11.54
CA GLU A 255 12.12 13.11 10.25
C GLU A 255 10.95 14.09 10.12
N LYS A 256 11.18 15.24 9.48
CA LYS A 256 10.13 16.22 9.25
C LYS A 256 9.30 15.82 8.02
N TYR A 257 8.03 15.52 8.24
CA TYR A 257 7.09 15.16 7.18
C TYR A 257 5.81 15.96 7.28
N ASN A 258 5.41 16.59 6.17
CA ASN A 258 4.24 17.51 6.12
C ASN A 258 4.26 18.57 7.24
N GLY A 259 5.43 19.17 7.48
CA GLY A 259 5.62 20.24 8.45
C GLY A 259 5.71 19.82 9.92
N ALA A 260 5.57 18.52 10.23
CA ALA A 260 5.65 18.01 11.60
C ALA A 260 6.80 16.99 11.75
N TRP A 261 7.43 16.97 12.91
CA TRP A 261 8.41 15.96 13.27
C TRP A 261 7.72 14.63 13.55
N ARG A 262 8.18 13.57 12.85
CA ARG A 262 7.62 12.22 12.92
C ARG A 262 8.66 11.23 13.44
N ASN A 263 8.20 10.32 14.30
CA ASN A 263 9.01 9.18 14.73
C ASN A 263 8.97 8.10 13.65
N VAL A 264 10.05 7.97 12.91
CA VAL A 264 10.17 6.95 11.86
C VAL A 264 10.74 5.69 12.47
N TYR A 265 10.02 4.59 12.29
CA TYR A 265 10.53 3.27 12.66
C TYR A 265 11.50 2.79 11.58
N SER A 266 12.77 2.67 11.95
CA SER A 266 13.78 2.07 11.08
C SER A 266 13.56 0.57 11.04
N THR A 267 12.88 0.09 10.01
CA THR A 267 12.55 -1.34 9.84
C THR A 267 13.84 -2.16 9.89
N PRO A 268 13.94 -3.19 10.74
CA PRO A 268 15.11 -4.04 10.82
C PRO A 268 15.48 -4.69 9.50
N GLN A 269 16.75 -5.00 9.34
CA GLN A 269 17.22 -5.85 8.25
C GLN A 269 16.65 -7.26 8.38
N VAL A 270 16.27 -7.85 7.26
CA VAL A 270 15.83 -9.25 7.21
C VAL A 270 17.02 -10.17 7.40
N ASN A 271 17.04 -10.92 8.49
CA ASN A 271 18.02 -11.97 8.76
C ASN A 271 17.38 -13.12 9.57
N ASN A 272 18.14 -14.17 9.84
CA ASN A 272 17.66 -15.34 10.59
C ASN A 272 17.15 -15.03 12.01
N ILE A 273 17.67 -13.99 12.66
CA ILE A 273 17.26 -13.59 13.99
C ILE A 273 15.99 -12.74 13.95
N THR A 274 15.98 -11.68 13.12
CA THR A 274 14.83 -10.78 13.01
C THR A 274 13.60 -11.51 12.53
N MET A 275 13.72 -12.40 11.56
CA MET A 275 12.63 -13.23 11.06
C MET A 275 12.10 -14.23 12.08
N ARG A 276 12.93 -14.68 13.02
CA ARG A 276 12.54 -15.62 14.05
C ARG A 276 11.77 -14.97 15.20
N HIS A 277 12.14 -13.75 15.56
CA HIS A 277 11.70 -13.13 16.81
C HIS A 277 10.76 -11.94 16.62
N LEU A 278 10.77 -11.30 15.45
CA LEU A 278 9.91 -10.16 15.17
C LEU A 278 8.71 -10.58 14.32
N VAL A 279 7.52 -10.18 14.74
CA VAL A 279 6.27 -10.47 14.04
C VAL A 279 6.01 -9.42 12.97
N SER A 280 5.47 -9.87 11.83
CA SER A 280 5.11 -8.98 10.72
C SER A 280 6.26 -8.07 10.29
N MET A 281 7.47 -8.62 10.25
CA MET A 281 8.69 -7.92 9.85
C MET A 281 9.20 -8.47 8.52
N PRO A 282 9.32 -7.63 7.47
CA PRO A 282 9.01 -6.19 7.45
C PRO A 282 7.50 -5.90 7.54
N ASN A 283 7.16 -4.78 8.19
CA ASN A 283 5.82 -4.24 8.15
C ASN A 283 5.60 -3.49 6.83
N HIS A 284 4.56 -2.69 6.70
CA HIS A 284 4.34 -1.88 5.49
C HIS A 284 5.50 -0.88 5.23
N PRO A 285 5.74 -0.51 3.93
CA PRO A 285 5.13 -1.07 2.74
C PRO A 285 5.69 -2.44 2.39
N ARG A 286 4.83 -3.30 1.89
CA ARG A 286 5.20 -4.61 1.35
C ARG A 286 4.97 -4.60 -0.15
N ILE A 287 6.05 -4.73 -0.91
CA ILE A 287 5.99 -4.62 -2.36
C ILE A 287 6.68 -5.83 -2.97
N TRP A 288 5.94 -6.61 -3.75
CA TRP A 288 6.44 -7.80 -4.44
C TRP A 288 6.59 -7.56 -5.94
N ARG A 289 7.51 -8.25 -6.55
CA ARG A 289 7.34 -8.56 -7.96
C ARG A 289 6.11 -9.46 -8.10
N ARG A 290 5.27 -9.17 -9.09
CA ARG A 290 4.00 -9.89 -9.28
C ARG A 290 4.21 -11.38 -9.53
N ASP A 291 5.19 -11.75 -10.36
CA ASP A 291 5.54 -13.16 -10.62
C ASP A 291 5.92 -13.89 -9.33
N VAL A 292 6.75 -13.29 -8.49
CA VAL A 292 7.15 -13.87 -7.20
C VAL A 292 5.95 -14.04 -6.28
N LEU A 293 5.09 -13.03 -6.13
CA LEU A 293 3.90 -13.13 -5.27
C LEU A 293 3.01 -14.32 -5.66
N PHE A 294 2.79 -14.53 -6.96
CA PHE A 294 1.98 -15.63 -7.45
C PHE A 294 2.65 -17.00 -7.30
N GLU A 295 3.98 -17.09 -7.43
CA GLU A 295 4.76 -18.29 -7.18
C GLU A 295 4.76 -18.72 -5.71
N LEU A 296 4.63 -17.77 -4.79
CA LEU A 296 4.54 -18.01 -3.34
C LEU A 296 3.22 -18.67 -2.92
N GLY A 297 2.18 -18.61 -3.75
CA GLY A 297 0.84 -19.09 -3.43
C GLY A 297 -0.03 -18.07 -2.67
N ASN A 298 0.41 -16.83 -2.58
CA ASN A 298 -0.28 -15.70 -1.95
C ASN A 298 -0.49 -15.84 -0.42
N PHE A 299 -1.48 -15.13 0.13
CA PHE A 299 -1.79 -15.13 1.57
C PHE A 299 -2.48 -16.42 2.00
N SER A 300 -2.20 -16.89 3.21
CA SER A 300 -2.87 -18.07 3.76
C SER A 300 -4.36 -17.81 4.00
N GLU A 301 -5.19 -18.69 3.44
CA GLU A 301 -6.65 -18.67 3.70
C GLU A 301 -7.05 -19.55 4.89
N PHE A 302 -6.09 -20.26 5.50
CA PHE A 302 -6.32 -21.11 6.67
C PHE A 302 -6.02 -20.39 7.99
N LEU A 303 -5.26 -19.31 7.95
CA LEU A 303 -4.89 -18.56 9.14
C LEU A 303 -5.89 -17.41 9.37
N PRO A 304 -6.54 -17.36 10.55
CA PRO A 304 -7.42 -16.24 10.89
C PRO A 304 -6.67 -14.97 11.24
N ILE A 305 -5.38 -15.08 11.54
CA ILE A 305 -4.41 -14.01 11.81
C ILE A 305 -3.02 -14.47 11.38
N ASN A 306 -2.06 -13.55 11.21
CA ASN A 306 -0.69 -13.83 10.76
C ASN A 306 -0.61 -14.38 9.30
N ASP A 307 -1.60 -14.14 8.47
CA ASP A 307 -1.57 -14.43 7.05
C ASP A 307 -0.41 -13.71 6.35
N ASP A 308 -0.14 -12.48 6.77
CA ASP A 308 0.98 -11.64 6.35
C ASP A 308 2.34 -12.20 6.81
N GLN A 309 2.45 -12.64 8.06
CA GLN A 309 3.68 -13.22 8.61
C GLN A 309 4.05 -14.50 7.85
N GLU A 310 3.07 -15.34 7.54
CA GLU A 310 3.32 -16.56 6.76
C GLU A 310 3.84 -16.22 5.37
N LEU A 311 3.22 -15.29 4.67
CA LEU A 311 3.66 -14.87 3.34
C LEU A 311 5.07 -14.24 3.35
N ILE A 312 5.40 -13.47 4.39
CA ILE A 312 6.75 -12.91 4.57
C ILE A 312 7.79 -14.04 4.76
N LEU A 313 7.49 -15.06 5.56
CA LEU A 313 8.35 -16.22 5.74
C LEU A 313 8.54 -16.99 4.42
N GLN A 314 7.46 -17.19 3.65
CA GLN A 314 7.52 -17.76 2.30
C GLN A 314 8.39 -16.92 1.37
N THR A 315 8.25 -15.59 1.44
CA THR A 315 9.05 -14.65 0.66
C THR A 315 10.54 -14.80 0.97
N CYS A 316 10.91 -14.89 2.25
CA CYS A 316 12.28 -15.15 2.68
C CYS A 316 12.88 -16.42 2.09
N LEU A 317 12.08 -17.49 2.00
CA LEU A 317 12.53 -18.75 1.43
C LEU A 317 12.85 -18.64 -0.07
N ARG A 318 12.03 -17.92 -0.80
CA ARG A 318 12.01 -17.93 -2.27
C ARG A 318 12.84 -16.87 -2.92
N THR A 319 12.89 -15.68 -2.37
CA THR A 319 13.51 -14.54 -3.03
C THR A 319 14.39 -13.71 -2.11
N LYS A 320 15.18 -12.83 -2.71
CA LYS A 320 15.92 -11.79 -2.02
C LYS A 320 14.95 -10.67 -1.61
N MET A 321 15.01 -10.27 -0.35
CA MET A 321 14.22 -9.17 0.20
C MET A 321 15.12 -7.93 0.38
N MET A 322 14.75 -6.84 -0.26
CA MET A 322 15.59 -5.65 -0.35
C MET A 322 15.02 -4.52 0.49
N LYS A 323 15.80 -4.01 1.43
CA LYS A 323 15.47 -2.80 2.20
C LYS A 323 15.90 -1.55 1.42
N ILE A 324 15.02 -0.56 1.36
CA ILE A 324 15.38 0.81 1.00
C ILE A 324 15.27 1.65 2.28
N PRO A 325 16.38 2.20 2.82
CA PRO A 325 16.40 2.90 4.10
C PRO A 325 15.85 4.33 3.96
N MET A 326 14.57 4.43 3.69
CA MET A 326 13.79 5.67 3.62
C MET A 326 12.42 5.46 4.22
N MET A 327 11.80 6.50 4.74
CA MET A 327 10.39 6.47 5.10
C MET A 327 9.55 6.34 3.81
N GLY A 328 8.76 5.28 3.70
CA GLY A 328 7.94 5.01 2.53
C GLY A 328 6.44 4.91 2.80
N TYR A 329 6.05 4.72 4.08
CA TYR A 329 4.66 4.40 4.44
C TYR A 329 4.23 5.12 5.71
N ILE A 330 2.98 5.52 5.74
CA ILE A 330 2.34 6.16 6.88
C ILE A 330 1.16 5.31 7.31
N GLN A 331 1.30 4.64 8.45
CA GLN A 331 0.26 3.82 9.04
C GLN A 331 -0.54 4.62 10.06
N TYR A 332 -1.85 4.64 9.92
CA TYR A 332 -2.77 5.31 10.84
C TYR A 332 -3.26 4.37 11.92
N MET A 333 -2.99 4.72 13.17
CA MET A 333 -3.41 3.97 14.35
C MET A 333 -4.72 4.53 14.88
N ASN A 334 -5.77 3.73 14.84
CA ASN A 334 -7.07 4.13 15.38
C ASN A 334 -7.05 4.05 16.92
N ALA A 335 -7.34 5.18 17.57
CA ALA A 335 -7.63 5.20 19.00
C ALA A 335 -9.01 4.57 19.23
N GLY A 336 -9.07 3.31 19.60
CA GLY A 336 -10.32 2.60 19.87
C GLY A 336 -10.34 1.16 19.33
N ASN A 337 -11.42 0.45 19.57
CA ASN A 337 -11.57 -0.97 19.25
C ASN A 337 -11.78 -1.28 17.75
N SER A 338 -11.46 -0.37 16.84
CA SER A 338 -11.68 -0.55 15.40
C SER A 338 -10.45 -1.02 14.63
N ASN A 339 -9.25 -0.94 15.21
CA ASN A 339 -8.04 -1.45 14.57
C ASN A 339 -7.87 -2.93 14.90
N PHE A 340 -7.96 -3.78 13.88
CA PHE A 340 -7.86 -5.24 14.03
C PHE A 340 -6.55 -5.67 14.70
N SER A 341 -5.44 -5.05 14.29
CA SER A 341 -4.12 -5.36 14.82
C SER A 341 -3.99 -5.04 16.30
N LEU A 342 -4.56 -3.91 16.77
CA LEU A 342 -4.55 -3.56 18.20
C LEU A 342 -5.40 -4.51 19.03
N ILE A 343 -6.58 -4.91 18.51
CA ILE A 343 -7.48 -5.85 19.19
C ILE A 343 -6.83 -7.23 19.30
N ARG A 344 -6.17 -7.69 18.25
CA ARG A 344 -5.57 -9.02 18.13
C ARG A 344 -4.09 -9.08 18.48
N ASN A 345 -3.48 -7.96 18.84
CA ASN A 345 -2.04 -7.83 19.05
C ASN A 345 -1.47 -8.93 19.97
N ARG A 346 -2.16 -9.27 21.05
CA ARG A 346 -1.75 -10.34 21.94
C ARG A 346 -1.68 -11.70 21.23
N ASP A 347 -2.69 -12.02 20.42
CA ASP A 347 -2.77 -13.32 19.73
C ASP A 347 -1.75 -13.36 18.57
N ILE A 348 -1.60 -12.27 17.83
CA ILE A 348 -0.62 -12.12 16.76
C ILE A 348 0.80 -12.35 17.29
N ASN A 349 1.18 -11.65 18.35
CA ASN A 349 2.51 -11.77 18.96
C ASN A 349 2.76 -13.12 19.65
N ARG A 350 1.71 -13.84 20.01
CA ARG A 350 1.82 -15.18 20.57
C ARG A 350 1.93 -16.26 19.50
N ILE A 351 1.05 -16.22 18.50
CA ILE A 351 0.95 -17.30 17.49
C ILE A 351 2.12 -17.24 16.52
N GLY A 352 2.47 -16.06 16.03
CA GLY A 352 3.58 -15.90 15.08
C GLY A 352 4.90 -16.49 15.61
N PRO A 353 5.49 -15.93 16.68
CA PRO A 353 6.79 -16.38 17.18
C PRO A 353 6.78 -17.76 17.84
N SER A 354 5.68 -18.14 18.49
CA SER A 354 5.65 -19.39 19.29
C SER A 354 5.22 -20.62 18.48
N PHE A 355 4.51 -20.42 17.37
CA PHE A 355 3.95 -21.51 16.64
C PHE A 355 4.34 -21.48 15.15
N LEU A 356 3.97 -20.42 14.42
CA LEU A 356 4.17 -20.34 12.99
C LEU A 356 5.65 -20.32 12.60
N THR A 357 6.40 -19.37 13.14
CA THR A 357 7.81 -19.18 12.78
C THR A 357 8.68 -20.40 13.10
N PRO A 358 8.57 -21.03 14.30
CA PRO A 358 9.36 -22.24 14.58
C PRO A 358 9.10 -23.40 13.61
N GLN A 359 7.86 -23.55 13.12
CA GLN A 359 7.55 -24.58 12.15
C GLN A 359 8.24 -24.33 10.79
N PHE A 360 8.30 -23.07 10.35
CA PHE A 360 9.04 -22.71 9.13
C PHE A 360 10.54 -22.99 9.27
N TYR A 361 11.14 -22.65 10.42
CA TYR A 361 12.53 -22.95 10.67
C TYR A 361 12.81 -24.46 10.67
N ALA A 362 11.97 -25.25 11.33
CA ALA A 362 12.12 -26.71 11.37
C ALA A 362 11.87 -27.38 10.01
N LYS A 363 10.79 -26.98 9.31
CA LYS A 363 10.36 -27.64 8.08
C LYS A 363 11.22 -27.29 6.88
N TYR A 364 11.58 -26.01 6.75
CA TYR A 364 12.26 -25.49 5.56
C TYR A 364 13.72 -25.13 5.78
N ASN A 365 14.24 -25.37 6.98
CA ASN A 365 15.59 -25.00 7.37
C ASN A 365 15.93 -23.55 7.03
N LEU A 366 15.03 -22.62 7.44
CA LEU A 366 15.12 -21.20 7.11
C LEU A 366 16.47 -20.58 7.52
N HIS A 367 17.06 -21.10 8.60
CA HIS A 367 18.37 -20.70 9.08
C HIS A 367 19.47 -20.88 8.01
N GLU A 368 19.56 -22.07 7.41
CA GLU A 368 20.55 -22.34 6.34
C GLU A 368 20.23 -21.60 5.04
N VAL A 369 18.94 -21.41 4.74
CA VAL A 369 18.52 -20.61 3.59
C VAL A 369 19.00 -19.17 3.74
N MET A 370 18.81 -18.57 4.90
CA MET A 370 19.27 -17.20 5.19
C MET A 370 20.79 -17.09 5.16
N LYS A 371 21.49 -18.11 5.68
CA LYS A 371 22.94 -18.22 5.61
C LYS A 371 23.46 -18.27 4.18
N GLY A 372 22.83 -19.10 3.34
CA GLY A 372 23.16 -19.19 1.91
C GLY A 372 22.94 -17.89 1.14
N LYS A 373 22.02 -17.03 1.63
CA LYS A 373 21.77 -15.71 1.07
C LYS A 373 22.66 -14.62 1.68
N GLY A 374 23.56 -14.94 2.60
CA GLY A 374 24.37 -13.96 3.32
C GLY A 374 23.62 -13.10 4.33
N ALA A 375 22.38 -13.47 4.65
CA ALA A 375 21.51 -12.76 5.60
C ALA A 375 21.42 -13.53 6.94
N HIS A 376 22.56 -13.93 7.46
CA HIS A 376 22.69 -14.73 8.69
C HIS A 376 23.46 -13.97 9.74
N ASP A 377 22.96 -14.03 10.96
CA ASP A 377 23.65 -13.52 12.13
C ASP A 377 23.80 -14.61 13.20
N ASP A 378 24.71 -14.42 14.16
CA ASP A 378 25.03 -15.41 15.19
C ASP A 378 24.15 -15.21 16.43
N GLU A 379 23.39 -16.23 16.81
CA GLU A 379 22.43 -16.19 17.94
C GLU A 379 23.10 -15.90 19.29
N LYS A 380 24.41 -16.13 19.46
CA LYS A 380 25.12 -15.81 20.70
C LYS A 380 25.03 -14.34 21.12
N TYR A 381 24.68 -13.46 20.18
CA TYR A 381 24.54 -12.02 20.43
C TYR A 381 23.09 -11.58 20.72
N MET A 382 22.17 -12.52 20.90
CA MET A 382 20.75 -12.24 21.11
C MET A 382 20.37 -11.88 22.54
N HIS A 383 21.26 -11.40 23.35
CA HIS A 383 20.91 -10.94 24.69
C HIS A 383 20.13 -9.63 24.62
N VAL A 384 18.98 -9.60 25.29
CA VAL A 384 18.06 -8.44 25.30
C VAL A 384 18.76 -7.15 25.73
N ASN A 385 19.82 -7.27 26.56
CA ASN A 385 20.59 -6.14 27.06
C ASN A 385 21.86 -5.83 26.28
N GLU A 386 22.21 -6.66 25.28
CA GLU A 386 23.38 -6.41 24.43
C GLU A 386 22.90 -5.83 23.09
N ARG A 387 23.46 -4.69 22.76
CA ARG A 387 23.08 -3.96 21.56
C ARG A 387 23.85 -4.53 20.38
N ILE A 388 23.18 -5.36 19.60
CA ILE A 388 23.74 -6.21 18.53
C ILE A 388 24.41 -5.41 17.40
N TRP A 389 24.06 -4.14 17.26
CA TRP A 389 24.66 -3.23 16.28
C TRP A 389 26.17 -2.95 16.48
N LEU A 390 26.73 -3.32 17.62
CA LEU A 390 28.18 -3.24 17.87
C LEU A 390 28.95 -4.40 17.23
N ARG A 391 28.30 -5.17 16.38
CA ARG A 391 28.90 -6.38 15.80
C ARG A 391 29.65 -6.09 14.53
N ASP A 392 30.85 -6.64 14.43
CA ASP A 392 31.74 -6.50 13.27
C ASP A 392 31.47 -7.49 12.15
N SER A 393 30.64 -8.53 12.38
CA SER A 393 30.58 -9.71 11.53
C SER A 393 29.33 -9.83 10.64
N TYR A 394 28.38 -8.91 10.73
CA TYR A 394 27.16 -8.95 9.93
C TYR A 394 27.23 -8.06 8.70
N THR A 395 27.05 -8.63 7.54
CA THR A 395 26.90 -7.88 6.28
C THR A 395 25.47 -8.07 5.78
N PRO A 396 24.66 -7.01 5.73
CA PRO A 396 23.29 -7.15 5.25
C PRO A 396 23.27 -7.47 3.76
N ALA A 397 22.77 -8.65 3.41
CA ALA A 397 22.76 -9.15 2.04
C ALA A 397 21.87 -8.36 1.08
N TYR A 398 21.01 -7.47 1.61
CA TYR A 398 19.93 -6.86 0.85
C TYR A 398 19.97 -5.34 0.79
N ALA A 399 20.97 -4.72 1.34
CA ALA A 399 20.91 -3.30 1.67
C ALA A 399 21.69 -2.36 0.70
N ASN A 400 22.22 -2.82 -0.38
CA ASN A 400 23.18 -2.07 -1.22
C ASN A 400 22.55 -1.35 -2.43
N VAL A 401 21.37 -0.79 -2.26
CA VAL A 401 20.58 -0.25 -3.36
C VAL A 401 20.75 1.24 -3.54
N LEU A 402 20.75 2.01 -2.45
CA LEU A 402 20.69 3.46 -2.53
C LEU A 402 21.97 4.10 -3.11
N HIS A 403 23.12 3.53 -2.80
CA HIS A 403 24.39 4.04 -3.31
C HIS A 403 24.43 4.10 -4.84
N GLU A 404 23.90 3.06 -5.48
CA GLU A 404 23.86 2.98 -6.92
C GLU A 404 22.72 3.78 -7.56
N LEU A 405 21.62 4.01 -6.80
CA LEU A 405 20.43 4.65 -7.31
C LEU A 405 20.57 6.16 -7.46
N TYR A 406 21.24 6.81 -6.50
CA TYR A 406 21.04 8.23 -6.34
C TYR A 406 22.25 9.10 -6.55
N ASP A 407 23.42 8.58 -6.68
CA ASP A 407 24.63 9.43 -6.61
C ASP A 407 24.49 10.45 -5.46
N CYS A 408 24.11 9.95 -4.30
CA CYS A 408 23.83 10.73 -3.11
C CYS A 408 24.80 10.37 -1.98
N GLN A 409 24.91 11.26 -1.01
CA GLN A 409 25.68 11.03 0.21
C GLN A 409 24.73 11.05 1.40
N ILE A 410 24.94 10.14 2.34
CA ILE A 410 24.42 10.30 3.69
C ILE A 410 25.49 10.92 4.55
N CYS A 411 25.20 12.11 5.06
CA CYS A 411 26.09 12.86 5.94
C CYS A 411 25.63 12.67 7.38
N ILE A 412 26.48 12.09 8.21
CA ILE A 412 26.22 11.85 9.63
C ILE A 412 27.10 12.80 10.41
N VAL A 413 26.50 13.64 11.24
CA VAL A 413 27.19 14.64 12.04
C VAL A 413 26.68 14.64 13.48
N SER A 414 27.60 14.70 14.45
CA SER A 414 27.21 14.87 15.85
C SER A 414 26.78 16.31 16.13
N LYS A 415 25.86 16.49 17.09
CA LYS A 415 25.41 17.83 17.50
C LYS A 415 26.57 18.71 17.97
N GLY A 416 27.57 18.15 18.63
CA GLY A 416 28.74 18.88 19.11
C GLY A 416 29.60 19.49 18.01
N VAL A 417 29.61 18.88 16.81
CA VAL A 417 30.42 19.30 15.67
C VAL A 417 29.62 20.10 14.63
N PHE A 418 28.29 20.02 14.67
CA PHE A 418 27.40 20.57 13.65
C PHE A 418 27.68 22.02 13.30
N MET A 419 27.81 22.90 14.31
CA MET A 419 28.02 24.32 14.09
C MET A 419 29.37 24.63 13.43
N SER A 420 30.40 23.87 13.75
CA SER A 420 31.72 24.05 13.11
C SER A 420 31.73 23.62 11.64
N ARG A 421 30.79 22.75 11.24
CA ARG A 421 30.67 22.20 9.88
C ARG A 421 29.47 22.77 9.09
N ILE A 422 28.72 23.71 9.64
CA ILE A 422 27.42 24.17 9.07
C ILE A 422 27.57 24.69 7.64
N ASN A 423 28.64 25.36 7.29
CA ASN A 423 28.85 25.88 5.94
C ASN A 423 29.09 24.73 4.94
N GLU A 424 29.85 23.72 5.31
CA GLU A 424 30.05 22.52 4.49
C GLU A 424 28.75 21.73 4.31
N LEU A 425 27.98 21.55 5.39
CA LEU A 425 26.67 20.92 5.35
C LEU A 425 25.69 21.66 4.42
N ARG A 426 25.69 22.98 4.45
CA ARG A 426 24.86 23.79 3.56
C ARG A 426 25.27 23.66 2.09
N GLU A 427 26.56 23.54 1.80
CA GLU A 427 27.04 23.28 0.43
C GLU A 427 26.58 21.90 -0.04
N LEU A 428 26.72 20.86 0.79
CA LEU A 428 26.26 19.51 0.47
C LEU A 428 24.73 19.46 0.32
N ALA A 429 23.97 20.24 1.07
CA ALA A 429 22.51 20.32 1.00
C ALA A 429 21.99 20.95 -0.29
N LYS A 430 22.83 21.58 -1.10
CA LYS A 430 22.46 22.03 -2.45
C LYS A 430 22.13 20.87 -3.40
N ASN A 431 22.67 19.68 -3.15
CA ASN A 431 22.22 18.47 -3.81
C ASN A 431 21.01 17.90 -3.07
N PRO A 432 19.80 17.98 -3.64
CA PRO A 432 18.56 17.53 -2.95
C PRO A 432 18.50 16.01 -2.74
N ARG A 433 19.46 15.27 -3.27
CA ARG A 433 19.57 13.82 -3.09
C ARG A 433 20.40 13.45 -1.87
N ASN A 434 21.19 14.40 -1.33
CA ASN A 434 21.94 14.15 -0.10
C ASN A 434 21.02 14.09 1.10
N ASP A 435 21.28 13.15 1.96
CA ASP A 435 20.53 12.95 3.22
C ASP A 435 21.44 13.27 4.42
N PHE A 436 20.85 13.80 5.47
CA PHE A 436 21.58 14.26 6.65
C PHE A 436 21.00 13.65 7.91
N PHE A 437 21.90 13.17 8.78
CA PHE A 437 21.55 12.72 10.12
C PHE A 437 22.32 13.53 11.15
N LEU A 438 21.57 14.16 12.06
CA LEU A 438 22.11 14.77 13.27
C LEU A 438 21.98 13.78 14.43
N ILE A 439 23.08 13.42 15.03
CA ILE A 439 23.12 12.46 16.13
C ILE A 439 23.47 13.12 17.46
N ASP A 440 22.90 12.61 18.54
CA ASP A 440 23.15 13.07 19.91
C ASP A 440 22.94 11.93 20.92
N ALA A 441 23.80 11.86 21.93
CA ALA A 441 23.77 10.82 22.96
C ALA A 441 22.80 11.11 24.13
N SER A 442 22.06 12.22 24.07
CA SER A 442 21.22 12.64 25.20
C SER A 442 19.92 11.86 25.35
N GLY A 443 19.42 11.24 24.28
CA GLY A 443 18.07 10.68 24.21
C GLY A 443 16.98 11.75 24.05
N ASP A 444 17.35 13.02 23.91
CA ASP A 444 16.41 14.15 23.77
C ASP A 444 16.11 14.45 22.30
N PHE A 445 15.22 13.67 21.69
CA PHE A 445 14.74 13.92 20.33
C PHE A 445 14.09 15.31 20.18
N LYS A 446 13.34 15.78 21.17
CA LYS A 446 12.65 17.09 21.08
C LYS A 446 13.64 18.23 21.01
N GLY A 447 14.65 18.21 21.89
CA GLY A 447 15.71 19.21 21.88
C GLY A 447 16.54 19.20 20.61
N LEU A 448 16.77 18.02 20.02
CA LEU A 448 17.48 17.87 18.77
C LEU A 448 16.67 18.40 17.58
N CYS A 449 15.38 18.10 17.51
CA CYS A 449 14.48 18.64 16.51
C CYS A 449 14.36 20.17 16.59
N ALA A 450 14.19 20.72 17.81
CA ALA A 450 14.12 22.15 18.03
C ALA A 450 15.43 22.86 17.58
N PHE A 451 16.58 22.27 17.88
CA PHE A 451 17.86 22.79 17.43
C PHE A 451 17.94 22.88 15.90
N LEU A 452 17.52 21.85 15.16
CA LEU A 452 17.49 21.90 13.69
C LEU A 452 16.52 22.94 13.14
N ASP A 453 15.37 23.09 13.77
CA ASP A 453 14.40 24.13 13.38
C ASP A 453 14.99 25.55 13.59
N GLU A 454 15.68 25.80 14.70
CA GLU A 454 16.39 27.05 14.96
C GLU A 454 17.50 27.34 13.93
N GLN A 455 18.22 26.29 13.49
CA GLN A 455 19.27 26.44 12.48
C GLN A 455 18.70 26.54 11.05
N GLY A 456 17.41 26.30 10.85
CA GLY A 456 16.79 26.25 9.52
C GLY A 456 17.40 25.18 8.61
N PHE A 457 17.86 24.06 9.19
CA PHE A 457 18.53 22.99 8.48
C PHE A 457 17.67 21.72 8.49
N GLN A 458 17.52 21.10 7.31
CA GLN A 458 16.77 19.85 7.20
C GLN A 458 17.71 18.66 7.40
N ALA A 459 17.49 17.92 8.46
CA ALA A 459 18.16 16.65 8.74
C ALA A 459 17.22 15.72 9.50
N LYS A 460 17.53 14.44 9.50
CA LYS A 460 16.93 13.45 10.39
C LYS A 460 17.62 13.50 11.73
N CYS A 461 16.88 13.31 12.81
CA CYS A 461 17.42 13.29 14.17
C CYS A 461 17.53 11.87 14.68
N TYR A 462 18.66 11.54 15.27
CA TYR A 462 18.86 10.25 15.92
C TYR A 462 19.49 10.45 17.30
N SER A 463 18.78 10.06 18.33
CA SER A 463 19.27 10.23 19.70
C SER A 463 18.95 8.99 20.52
N ILE A 464 19.97 8.38 21.11
CA ILE A 464 19.82 7.21 21.97
C ILE A 464 20.54 7.46 23.29
N LYS A 465 19.75 7.38 24.37
CA LYS A 465 20.29 7.40 25.71
C LYS A 465 21.20 6.19 25.94
N ASP A 466 22.26 6.39 26.68
CA ASP A 466 23.23 5.37 27.10
C ASP A 466 24.14 4.85 25.94
N LEU A 467 24.16 5.53 24.80
CA LEU A 467 25.18 5.32 23.77
C LEU A 467 26.07 6.53 23.65
N THR A 468 27.33 6.27 23.34
CA THR A 468 28.25 7.33 22.90
C THR A 468 27.97 7.71 21.45
N GLU A 469 28.35 8.93 21.06
CA GLU A 469 28.25 9.35 19.65
C GLU A 469 29.07 8.42 18.72
N GLU A 470 30.19 7.91 19.17
CA GLU A 470 31.02 6.96 18.43
C GLU A 470 30.31 5.64 18.18
N GLN A 471 29.59 5.11 19.18
CA GLN A 471 28.76 3.92 19.03
C GLN A 471 27.59 4.14 18.06
N MET A 472 26.96 5.32 18.09
CA MET A 472 25.91 5.68 17.14
C MET A 472 26.46 5.83 15.71
N LEU A 473 27.65 6.46 15.56
CA LEU A 473 28.31 6.57 14.25
C LEU A 473 28.62 5.18 13.68
N HIS A 474 29.15 4.28 14.50
CA HIS A 474 29.41 2.91 14.08
C HIS A 474 28.13 2.17 13.65
N TYR A 475 27.03 2.38 14.36
CA TYR A 475 25.73 1.84 13.98
C TYR A 475 25.25 2.34 12.62
N PHE A 476 25.39 3.63 12.32
CA PHE A 476 25.05 4.20 11.04
C PHE A 476 25.98 3.71 9.92
N GLU A 477 27.27 3.64 10.16
CA GLU A 477 28.23 3.04 9.23
C GLU A 477 27.83 1.60 8.91
N TYR A 478 27.40 0.84 9.90
CA TYR A 478 26.93 -0.53 9.72
C TYR A 478 25.63 -0.63 8.90
N ILE A 479 24.61 0.16 9.22
CA ILE A 479 23.32 0.11 8.49
C ILE A 479 23.47 0.58 7.05
N TYR A 480 24.27 1.61 6.83
CA TYR A 480 24.35 2.30 5.55
C TYR A 480 25.61 2.00 4.75
N ALA A 481 26.64 1.41 5.33
CA ALA A 481 27.92 1.17 4.66
C ALA A 481 27.83 0.32 3.41
N SER A 482 26.88 -0.61 3.36
CA SER A 482 26.61 -1.44 2.19
C SER A 482 25.64 -0.80 1.19
N CYS A 483 25.03 0.33 1.54
CA CYS A 483 23.94 0.94 0.77
C CYS A 483 24.31 2.27 0.15
N ILE A 484 25.26 3.03 0.76
CA ILE A 484 25.37 4.45 0.50
C ILE A 484 26.81 4.91 0.71
N LYS A 485 27.20 5.96 -0.02
CA LYS A 485 28.40 6.71 0.30
C LYS A 485 28.15 7.51 1.58
N THR A 486 28.60 6.97 2.70
CA THR A 486 28.47 7.61 4.01
C THR A 486 29.64 8.56 4.25
N VAL A 487 29.34 9.79 4.57
CA VAL A 487 30.32 10.79 5.00
C VAL A 487 30.09 11.04 6.49
N VAL A 488 31.04 10.63 7.31
CA VAL A 488 31.02 10.91 8.75
C VAL A 488 31.82 12.16 9.01
N MET A 489 31.17 13.17 9.53
CA MET A 489 31.80 14.42 9.93
C MET A 489 32.10 14.37 11.43
N LYS A 490 33.37 14.14 11.75
CA LYS A 490 33.91 14.17 13.11
C LYS A 490 34.41 15.54 13.49
#